data_a132b32be139907ef14587438b98c0d5
#
_entry.id   a132b32be139907ef14587438b98c0d5
#
_cell.length_a   1.000
_cell.length_b   1.000
_cell.length_c   1.000
_cell.angle_alpha   90.00
_cell.angle_beta   90.00
_cell.angle_gamma   90.00
#
_symmetry.space_group_name_H-M   'P 1'
#
loop_
_entity.id
_entity.type
_entity.pdbx_description
1 polymer ?
#
loop_
_entity_poly.entity_id
_entity_poly.type
_entity_poly.pdbx_seq_one_letter_code
_entity_poly.pdbx_strand_id
1 'polypeptide(L)'
;EIPLRLVGSEMCIRDSYHPGRSGVIRLGKNVLAYFGELHPAILKALDIKTNVMAFEVFLDNIPLPRDAKSKAKKKLELSPLQAVDKDLAFVVAHNVSAVSIAAAAKNADRSNIADVRIFDVYEGENLPEDKKSVAISVTFQPKDKTYTDAELEALMNKVILEVGKKTGAVLR
;
A
#
# COMPACT_ATOMS: atom_id res chain seq x y z
N GLU A 1 8.89 8.08 -9.12
CA GLU A 1 7.55 7.55 -8.81
C GLU A 1 6.79 8.56 -7.97
N ILE A 2 5.60 8.92 -8.40
CA ILE A 2 4.74 9.86 -7.68
C ILE A 2 3.80 9.01 -6.81
N PRO A 3 3.82 9.14 -5.47
CA PRO A 3 2.97 8.33 -4.61
C PRO A 3 1.50 8.72 -4.81
N LEU A 4 0.74 7.86 -5.48
CA LEU A 4 -0.71 7.92 -5.50
C LEU A 4 -1.23 7.57 -4.11
N ARG A 5 -2.00 8.48 -3.49
CA ARG A 5 -2.61 8.25 -2.19
C ARG A 5 -4.09 7.94 -2.37
N LEU A 6 -4.49 6.74 -1.99
CA LEU A 6 -5.89 6.39 -1.74
C LEU A 6 -6.30 6.98 -0.38
N VAL A 7 -7.30 7.85 -0.38
CA VAL A 7 -7.88 8.39 0.85
C VAL A 7 -9.33 7.90 0.91
N GLY A 8 -9.64 7.07 1.90
CA GLY A 8 -11.01 6.68 2.20
C GLY A 8 -11.81 7.85 2.78
N SER A 9 -13.10 7.84 2.48
CA SER A 9 -14.17 8.71 3.00
C SER A 9 -13.77 10.12 3.43
N GLU A 10 -13.67 11.06 2.50
CA GLU A 10 -13.95 12.45 2.80
C GLU A 10 -15.47 12.70 2.64
N MET A 11 -16.07 13.30 3.66
CA MET A 11 -17.50 13.57 3.81
C MET A 11 -18.09 14.54 2.77
N CYS A 12 -17.39 14.82 1.68
CA CYS A 12 -17.77 15.71 0.59
C CYS A 12 -17.45 15.12 -0.79
N ILE A 13 -17.45 13.80 -0.90
CA ILE A 13 -17.39 13.19 -2.22
C ILE A 13 -18.78 13.34 -2.79
N ARG A 14 -18.94 14.24 -3.74
CA ARG A 14 -20.14 14.58 -4.55
C ARG A 14 -21.37 13.74 -4.20
N ASP A 15 -22.53 14.36 -4.15
CA ASP A 15 -23.85 13.75 -3.90
C ASP A 15 -24.18 12.52 -4.78
N SER A 16 -23.28 12.19 -5.74
CA SER A 16 -23.40 11.06 -6.66
C SER A 16 -22.92 9.72 -6.11
N TYR A 17 -22.08 9.69 -5.09
CA TYR A 17 -21.51 8.46 -4.55
C TYR A 17 -21.98 8.17 -3.13
N HIS A 18 -21.99 6.88 -2.78
CA HIS A 18 -22.36 6.43 -1.44
C HIS A 18 -21.31 6.92 -0.40
N PRO A 19 -21.71 7.62 0.67
CA PRO A 19 -20.78 8.29 1.58
C PRO A 19 -19.81 7.34 2.30
N GLY A 20 -20.19 6.09 2.52
CA GLY A 20 -19.35 5.09 3.20
C GLY A 20 -18.70 4.04 2.29
N ARG A 21 -19.01 4.07 0.95
CA ARG A 21 -18.51 3.07 0.00
C ARG A 21 -17.95 3.71 -1.26
N SER A 22 -17.26 4.81 -1.08
CA SER A 22 -16.60 5.56 -2.15
C SER A 22 -15.22 6.06 -1.72
N GLY A 23 -14.40 6.44 -2.67
CA GLY A 23 -13.04 6.91 -2.44
C GLY A 23 -12.58 7.92 -3.47
N VAL A 24 -11.44 8.53 -3.17
CA VAL A 24 -10.79 9.55 -4.00
C VAL A 24 -9.36 9.13 -4.29
N ILE A 25 -8.94 9.28 -5.55
CA ILE A 25 -7.55 9.19 -5.94
C ILE A 25 -6.98 10.61 -6.04
N ARG A 26 -5.91 10.88 -5.29
CA ARG A 26 -5.29 12.21 -5.23
C ARG A 26 -3.79 12.16 -5.48
N LEU A 27 -3.30 13.26 -6.04
CA LEU A 27 -1.88 13.57 -6.12
C LEU A 27 -1.64 14.87 -5.32
N GLY A 28 -1.17 14.73 -4.08
CA GLY A 28 -1.11 15.85 -3.15
C GLY A 28 -2.51 16.43 -2.90
N LYS A 29 -2.72 17.71 -3.23
CA LYS A 29 -4.02 18.39 -3.11
C LYS A 29 -4.95 18.16 -4.32
N ASN A 30 -4.42 17.72 -5.45
CA ASN A 30 -5.18 17.57 -6.69
C ASN A 30 -5.96 16.26 -6.67
N VAL A 31 -7.28 16.34 -6.87
CA VAL A 31 -8.14 15.19 -7.07
C VAL A 31 -7.99 14.73 -8.51
N LEU A 32 -7.66 13.45 -8.71
CA LEU A 32 -7.51 12.83 -10.03
C LEU A 32 -8.71 12.00 -10.41
N ALA A 33 -9.36 11.34 -9.45
CA ALA A 33 -10.52 10.51 -9.71
C ALA A 33 -11.39 10.34 -8.47
N TYR A 34 -12.69 10.10 -8.69
CA TYR A 34 -13.62 9.52 -7.73
C TYR A 34 -13.96 8.10 -8.16
N PHE A 35 -14.27 7.23 -7.21
CA PHE A 35 -14.74 5.87 -7.46
C PHE A 35 -15.58 5.37 -6.30
N GLY A 36 -16.44 4.40 -6.55
CA GLY A 36 -17.25 3.75 -5.53
C GLY A 36 -18.64 3.38 -5.97
N GLU A 37 -19.48 3.04 -5.01
CA GLU A 37 -20.89 2.76 -5.24
C GLU A 37 -21.66 4.06 -5.46
N LEU A 38 -22.56 4.08 -6.44
CA LEU A 38 -23.45 5.21 -6.67
C LEU A 38 -24.42 5.39 -5.51
N HIS A 39 -24.79 6.65 -5.26
CA HIS A 39 -25.70 6.97 -4.17
C HIS A 39 -27.09 6.32 -4.39
N PRO A 40 -27.69 5.68 -3.38
CA PRO A 40 -28.99 5.01 -3.52
C PRO A 40 -30.11 5.89 -4.06
N ALA A 41 -30.08 7.20 -3.75
CA ALA A 41 -31.06 8.14 -4.29
C ALA A 41 -31.00 8.28 -5.83
N ILE A 42 -29.79 8.21 -6.41
CA ILE A 42 -29.60 8.24 -7.86
C ILE A 42 -30.09 6.95 -8.49
N LEU A 43 -29.73 5.80 -7.91
CA LEU A 43 -30.20 4.50 -8.38
C LEU A 43 -31.74 4.44 -8.39
N LYS A 44 -32.37 4.96 -7.33
CA LYS A 44 -33.83 5.06 -7.24
C LYS A 44 -34.42 5.99 -8.29
N ALA A 45 -33.81 7.17 -8.52
CA ALA A 45 -34.29 8.13 -9.53
C ALA A 45 -34.21 7.59 -10.97
N LEU A 46 -33.25 6.68 -11.22
CA LEU A 46 -33.04 6.02 -12.52
C LEU A 46 -33.75 4.64 -12.62
N ASP A 47 -34.52 4.24 -11.59
CA ASP A 47 -35.17 2.92 -11.48
C ASP A 47 -34.17 1.74 -11.61
N ILE A 48 -32.95 1.93 -11.11
CA ILE A 48 -31.94 0.88 -11.07
C ILE A 48 -32.04 0.13 -9.74
N LYS A 49 -32.30 -1.18 -9.82
CA LYS A 49 -32.57 -2.06 -8.65
C LYS A 49 -31.33 -2.74 -8.08
N THR A 50 -30.20 -2.61 -8.75
CA THR A 50 -28.92 -3.23 -8.34
C THR A 50 -27.90 -2.17 -7.95
N ASN A 51 -26.95 -2.53 -7.06
CA ASN A 51 -25.85 -1.64 -6.74
C ASN A 51 -24.95 -1.46 -7.97
N VAL A 52 -24.56 -0.23 -8.25
CA VAL A 52 -23.69 0.11 -9.38
C VAL A 52 -22.40 0.73 -8.85
N MET A 53 -21.27 0.17 -9.27
CA MET A 53 -19.95 0.74 -9.05
C MET A 53 -19.59 1.63 -10.22
N ALA A 54 -19.11 2.83 -9.92
CA ALA A 54 -18.73 3.81 -10.91
C ALA A 54 -17.37 4.45 -10.59
N PHE A 55 -16.75 5.05 -11.58
CA PHE A 55 -15.58 5.90 -11.40
C PHE A 55 -15.62 7.09 -12.37
N GLU A 56 -15.00 8.18 -11.96
CA GLU A 56 -14.86 9.42 -12.75
C GLU A 56 -13.41 9.88 -12.67
N VAL A 57 -12.77 10.11 -13.81
CA VAL A 57 -11.37 10.53 -13.90
C VAL A 57 -11.27 11.94 -14.48
N PHE A 58 -10.57 12.84 -13.80
CA PHE A 58 -10.33 14.22 -14.25
C PHE A 58 -9.03 14.28 -15.04
N LEU A 59 -9.12 14.13 -16.35
CA LEU A 59 -7.94 14.06 -17.22
C LEU A 59 -7.09 15.33 -17.14
N ASP A 60 -7.73 16.49 -17.02
CA ASP A 60 -7.06 17.79 -16.93
C ASP A 60 -6.24 17.95 -15.63
N ASN A 61 -6.56 17.18 -14.61
CA ASN A 61 -5.85 17.18 -13.33
C ASN A 61 -4.66 16.21 -13.31
N ILE A 62 -4.54 15.35 -14.33
CA ILE A 62 -3.42 14.41 -14.44
C ILE A 62 -2.20 15.18 -14.95
N PRO A 63 -1.12 15.28 -14.13
CA PRO A 63 0.08 15.99 -14.58
C PRO A 63 0.70 15.24 -15.75
N LEU A 64 0.93 15.97 -16.83
CA LEU A 64 1.71 15.45 -17.95
C LEU A 64 3.11 15.07 -17.46
N PRO A 65 3.70 14.01 -18.00
CA PRO A 65 5.09 13.67 -17.71
C PRO A 65 5.93 14.91 -18.01
N ARG A 66 6.68 15.40 -17.01
CA ARG A 66 7.70 16.42 -17.29
C ARG A 66 8.57 15.85 -18.38
N ASP A 67 8.78 16.63 -19.44
CA ASP A 67 9.61 16.25 -20.57
C ASP A 67 10.88 15.56 -20.07
N ALA A 68 10.86 14.25 -20.06
CA ALA A 68 12.06 13.50 -19.77
C ALA A 68 13.03 13.87 -20.88
N LYS A 69 14.18 14.42 -20.53
CA LYS A 69 15.27 14.76 -21.47
C LYS A 69 15.66 13.57 -22.37
N SER A 70 15.12 12.41 -22.09
CA SER A 70 15.23 11.19 -22.90
C SER A 70 13.96 10.36 -22.76
N LYS A 71 13.34 10.00 -23.88
CA LYS A 71 12.26 9.00 -23.97
C LYS A 71 12.77 7.56 -23.75
N ALA A 72 14.08 7.40 -23.63
CA ALA A 72 14.69 6.09 -23.40
C ALA A 72 14.34 5.59 -21.98
N LYS A 73 13.77 4.41 -21.91
CA LYS A 73 13.59 3.69 -20.63
C LYS A 73 14.99 3.38 -20.08
N LYS A 74 15.14 3.50 -18.76
CA LYS A 74 16.39 3.05 -18.11
C LYS A 74 16.64 1.59 -18.48
N LYS A 75 17.91 1.25 -18.74
CA LYS A 75 18.33 -0.13 -18.94
C LYS A 75 17.82 -0.99 -17.77
N LEU A 76 17.20 -2.09 -18.07
CA LEU A 76 16.81 -3.08 -17.06
C LEU A 76 18.10 -3.71 -16.50
N GLU A 77 18.38 -3.47 -15.23
CA GLU A 77 19.48 -4.09 -14.51
C GLU A 77 18.91 -5.27 -13.73
N LEU A 78 19.08 -6.47 -14.28
CA LEU A 78 18.75 -7.69 -13.57
C LEU A 78 19.95 -8.16 -12.77
N SER A 79 19.75 -8.39 -11.47
CA SER A 79 20.76 -9.05 -10.67
C SER A 79 20.85 -10.53 -11.10
N PRO A 80 22.05 -11.06 -11.32
CA PRO A 80 22.24 -12.50 -11.60
C PRO A 80 22.04 -13.36 -10.33
N LEU A 81 21.94 -12.72 -9.16
CA LEU A 81 21.78 -13.38 -7.87
C LEU A 81 20.30 -13.54 -7.53
N GLN A 82 19.95 -14.69 -6.98
CA GLN A 82 18.58 -15.00 -6.59
C GLN A 82 18.14 -14.14 -5.41
N ALA A 83 16.96 -13.51 -5.53
CA ALA A 83 16.29 -12.83 -4.45
C ALA A 83 15.81 -13.84 -3.38
N VAL A 84 15.71 -13.38 -2.14
CA VAL A 84 15.20 -14.18 -1.02
C VAL A 84 13.97 -13.48 -0.45
N ASP A 85 12.85 -14.20 -0.42
CA ASP A 85 11.61 -13.73 0.22
C ASP A 85 11.55 -14.24 1.66
N LYS A 86 11.16 -13.38 2.58
CA LYS A 86 10.91 -13.70 3.98
C LYS A 86 9.58 -13.12 4.42
N ASP A 87 8.77 -13.95 5.04
CA ASP A 87 7.46 -13.58 5.55
C ASP A 87 7.56 -13.21 7.03
N LEU A 88 6.94 -12.10 7.40
CA LEU A 88 6.86 -11.57 8.74
C LEU A 88 5.43 -11.21 9.08
N ALA A 89 4.94 -11.63 10.23
CA ALA A 89 3.62 -11.27 10.73
C ALA A 89 3.76 -10.35 11.95
N PHE A 90 3.06 -9.21 11.91
CA PHE A 90 3.10 -8.20 12.96
C PHE A 90 1.73 -8.00 13.60
N VAL A 91 1.69 -8.01 14.92
CA VAL A 91 0.51 -7.62 15.68
C VAL A 91 0.56 -6.12 15.97
N VAL A 92 -0.48 -5.39 15.57
CA VAL A 92 -0.58 -3.94 15.70
C VAL A 92 -1.97 -3.52 16.16
N ALA A 93 -2.10 -2.29 16.66
CA ALA A 93 -3.39 -1.71 16.97
C ALA A 93 -4.24 -1.51 15.69
N HIS A 94 -5.56 -1.59 15.80
CA HIS A 94 -6.51 -1.47 14.67
C HIS A 94 -6.34 -0.20 13.86
N ASN A 95 -6.01 0.93 14.50
CA ASN A 95 -5.82 2.24 13.85
C ASN A 95 -4.55 2.33 13.00
N VAL A 96 -3.60 1.39 13.14
CA VAL A 96 -2.37 1.36 12.34
C VAL A 96 -2.66 0.84 10.95
N SER A 97 -2.33 1.61 9.92
CA SER A 97 -2.56 1.17 8.54
C SER A 97 -1.52 0.13 8.11
N ALA A 98 -1.92 -0.91 7.38
CA ALA A 98 -1.01 -1.91 6.85
C ALA A 98 0.05 -1.30 5.91
N VAL A 99 -0.31 -0.22 5.19
CA VAL A 99 0.61 0.53 4.34
C VAL A 99 1.74 1.18 5.15
N SER A 100 1.48 1.64 6.39
CA SER A 100 2.53 2.20 7.25
C SER A 100 3.55 1.15 7.69
N ILE A 101 3.11 -0.10 7.88
CA ILE A 101 3.99 -1.23 8.19
C ILE A 101 4.88 -1.54 6.99
N ALA A 102 4.30 -1.69 5.79
CA ALA A 102 5.06 -1.93 4.57
C ALA A 102 6.06 -0.80 4.27
N ALA A 103 5.66 0.45 4.47
CA ALA A 103 6.54 1.60 4.31
C ALA A 103 7.70 1.61 5.33
N ALA A 104 7.43 1.26 6.59
CA ALA A 104 8.45 1.14 7.62
C ALA A 104 9.44 0.01 7.29
N ALA A 105 8.94 -1.15 6.88
CA ALA A 105 9.76 -2.28 6.46
C ALA A 105 10.65 -1.91 5.27
N LYS A 106 10.11 -1.29 4.22
CA LYS A 106 10.87 -0.86 3.05
C LYS A 106 11.95 0.18 3.37
N ASN A 107 11.71 1.02 4.37
CA ASN A 107 12.66 2.04 4.81
C ASN A 107 13.76 1.50 5.74
N ALA A 108 13.63 0.28 6.28
CA ALA A 108 14.62 -0.31 7.16
C ALA A 108 15.98 -0.52 6.48
N ASP A 109 15.96 -0.94 5.22
CA ASP A 109 17.18 -1.07 4.42
C ASP A 109 16.88 -0.97 2.92
N ARG A 110 16.82 0.26 2.40
CA ARG A 110 16.50 0.54 0.98
C ARG A 110 17.51 -0.04 -0.02
N SER A 111 18.68 -0.43 0.43
CA SER A 111 19.72 -0.95 -0.43
C SER A 111 19.57 -2.44 -0.68
N ASN A 112 19.05 -3.17 0.28
CA ASN A 112 18.93 -4.63 0.25
C ASN A 112 17.47 -5.10 0.07
N ILE A 113 16.48 -4.25 0.41
CA ILE A 113 15.05 -4.57 0.25
C ILE A 113 14.56 -4.08 -1.11
N ALA A 114 14.28 -5.02 -2.01
CA ALA A 114 13.75 -4.75 -3.34
C ALA A 114 12.26 -4.44 -3.29
N ASP A 115 11.49 -5.26 -2.59
CA ASP A 115 10.04 -5.12 -2.49
C ASP A 115 9.50 -5.51 -1.12
N VAL A 116 8.33 -4.98 -0.78
CA VAL A 116 7.56 -5.37 0.41
C VAL A 116 6.10 -5.48 0.01
N ARG A 117 5.51 -6.64 0.19
CA ARG A 117 4.13 -6.94 -0.16
C ARG A 117 3.33 -7.32 1.07
N ILE A 118 2.16 -6.72 1.25
CA ILE A 118 1.17 -7.16 2.24
C ILE A 118 0.36 -8.28 1.57
N PHE A 119 0.27 -9.43 2.21
CA PHE A 119 -0.48 -10.56 1.66
C PHE A 119 -1.63 -11.03 2.55
N ASP A 120 -1.62 -10.65 3.85
CA ASP A 120 -2.72 -10.99 4.74
C ASP A 120 -2.93 -9.93 5.82
N VAL A 121 -4.19 -9.74 6.21
CA VAL A 121 -4.62 -8.94 7.36
C VAL A 121 -5.68 -9.73 8.10
N TYR A 122 -5.33 -10.22 9.28
CA TYR A 122 -6.20 -11.06 10.09
C TYR A 122 -6.71 -10.30 11.31
N GLU A 123 -8.02 -10.39 11.51
CA GLU A 123 -8.75 -9.89 12.68
C GLU A 123 -9.62 -11.02 13.20
N GLY A 124 -9.36 -11.54 14.40
CA GLY A 124 -10.12 -12.68 14.90
C GLY A 124 -9.78 -13.08 16.34
N GLU A 125 -10.43 -14.13 16.82
CA GLU A 125 -10.49 -14.56 18.23
C GLU A 125 -9.14 -14.83 18.90
N ASN A 126 -8.07 -15.03 18.12
CA ASN A 126 -6.72 -15.29 18.65
C ASN A 126 -5.88 -14.03 18.85
N LEU A 127 -6.49 -12.84 18.73
CA LEU A 127 -5.86 -11.54 18.95
C LEU A 127 -6.66 -10.75 19.97
N PRO A 128 -6.01 -9.81 20.73
CA PRO A 128 -6.76 -8.85 21.53
C PRO A 128 -7.75 -8.05 20.66
N GLU A 129 -8.92 -7.69 21.21
CA GLU A 129 -10.03 -7.05 20.48
C GLU A 129 -9.64 -5.71 19.80
N ASP A 130 -8.60 -5.06 20.29
CA ASP A 130 -8.08 -3.78 19.77
C ASP A 130 -6.90 -3.95 18.78
N LYS A 131 -6.58 -5.20 18.41
CA LYS A 131 -5.41 -5.51 17.57
C LYS A 131 -5.76 -6.33 16.34
N LYS A 132 -4.89 -6.20 15.34
CA LYS A 132 -4.90 -7.00 14.13
C LYS A 132 -3.50 -7.52 13.82
N SER A 133 -3.43 -8.62 13.08
CA SER A 133 -2.19 -9.16 12.55
C SER A 133 -2.06 -8.77 11.08
N VAL A 134 -0.92 -8.21 10.72
CA VAL A 134 -0.60 -7.86 9.32
C VAL A 134 0.60 -8.69 8.89
N ALA A 135 0.43 -9.50 7.85
CA ALA A 135 1.48 -10.31 7.28
C ALA A 135 2.07 -9.65 6.03
N ILE A 136 3.38 -9.53 6.01
CA ILE A 136 4.13 -8.96 4.90
C ILE A 136 5.18 -9.94 4.40
N SER A 137 5.41 -9.96 3.10
CA SER A 137 6.54 -10.63 2.45
C SER A 137 7.57 -9.58 2.07
N VAL A 138 8.81 -9.76 2.52
CA VAL A 138 9.93 -8.87 2.25
C VAL A 138 10.90 -9.54 1.32
N THR A 139 11.12 -8.95 0.14
CA THR A 139 12.06 -9.45 -0.86
C THR A 139 13.42 -8.78 -0.67
N PHE A 140 14.43 -9.57 -0.30
CA PHE A 140 15.82 -9.15 -0.21
C PHE A 140 16.56 -9.49 -1.51
N GLN A 141 17.17 -8.48 -2.15
CA GLN A 141 17.93 -8.64 -3.39
C GLN A 141 19.43 -8.46 -3.12
N PRO A 142 20.23 -9.52 -3.19
CA PRO A 142 21.67 -9.41 -3.07
C PRO A 142 22.26 -8.69 -4.30
N LYS A 143 23.35 -7.95 -4.08
CA LYS A 143 24.04 -7.18 -5.14
C LYS A 143 25.32 -7.88 -5.61
N ASP A 144 26.18 -8.23 -4.67
CA ASP A 144 27.53 -8.69 -4.98
C ASP A 144 27.72 -10.20 -4.72
N LYS A 145 27.06 -10.72 -3.70
CA LYS A 145 27.10 -12.14 -3.30
C LYS A 145 25.77 -12.58 -2.68
N THR A 146 25.47 -13.86 -2.71
CA THR A 146 24.32 -14.43 -2.00
C THR A 146 24.43 -14.20 -0.50
N TYR A 147 23.28 -13.96 0.14
CA TYR A 147 23.25 -13.79 1.61
C TYR A 147 23.54 -15.11 2.32
N THR A 148 24.28 -15.02 3.41
CA THR A 148 24.37 -16.06 4.42
C THR A 148 23.16 -15.98 5.36
N ASP A 149 22.88 -17.06 6.09
CA ASP A 149 21.77 -17.09 7.06
C ASP A 149 21.93 -16.00 8.12
N ALA A 150 23.13 -15.76 8.61
CA ALA A 150 23.42 -14.70 9.58
C ALA A 150 23.17 -13.29 9.00
N GLU A 151 23.50 -13.05 7.73
CA GLU A 151 23.24 -11.77 7.06
C GLU A 151 21.75 -11.56 6.87
N LEU A 152 20.99 -12.59 6.48
CA LEU A 152 19.53 -12.54 6.37
C LEU A 152 18.86 -12.27 7.71
N GLU A 153 19.30 -12.95 8.77
CA GLU A 153 18.79 -12.73 10.12
C GLU A 153 19.03 -11.28 10.57
N ALA A 154 20.22 -10.75 10.32
CA ALA A 154 20.53 -9.35 10.63
C ALA A 154 19.64 -8.36 9.86
N LEU A 155 19.35 -8.63 8.58
CA LEU A 155 18.43 -7.82 7.76
C LEU A 155 16.98 -7.90 8.27
N MET A 156 16.50 -9.11 8.61
CA MET A 156 15.19 -9.31 9.22
C MET A 156 15.06 -8.55 10.54
N ASN A 157 16.06 -8.63 11.41
CA ASN A 157 16.08 -7.91 12.68
C ASN A 157 16.01 -6.39 12.49
N LYS A 158 16.68 -5.83 11.47
CA LYS A 158 16.54 -4.41 11.12
C LYS A 158 15.10 -4.07 10.74
N VAL A 159 14.45 -4.91 9.93
CA VAL A 159 13.04 -4.71 9.54
C VAL A 159 12.13 -4.73 10.77
N ILE A 160 12.28 -5.73 11.63
CA ILE A 160 11.48 -5.89 12.85
C ILE A 160 11.63 -4.67 13.75
N LEU A 161 12.86 -4.22 13.99
CA LEU A 161 13.15 -3.06 14.84
C LEU A 161 12.55 -1.76 14.25
N GLU A 162 12.72 -1.53 12.95
CA GLU A 162 12.20 -0.29 12.31
C GLU A 162 10.68 -0.27 12.27
N VAL A 163 10.05 -1.40 11.97
CA VAL A 163 8.59 -1.54 12.00
C VAL A 163 8.08 -1.34 13.43
N GLY A 164 8.66 -2.01 14.41
CA GLY A 164 8.30 -1.85 15.83
C GLY A 164 8.43 -0.40 16.30
N LYS A 165 9.54 0.27 15.96
CA LYS A 165 9.82 1.65 16.33
C LYS A 165 8.80 2.63 15.74
N LYS A 166 8.38 2.43 14.49
CA LYS A 166 7.49 3.37 13.78
C LYS A 166 6.01 3.14 14.02
N THR A 167 5.62 1.90 14.25
CA THR A 167 4.20 1.51 14.29
C THR A 167 3.75 0.94 15.63
N GLY A 168 4.70 0.69 16.56
CA GLY A 168 4.42 -0.03 17.81
C GLY A 168 4.10 -1.51 17.59
N ALA A 169 4.41 -2.04 16.40
CA ALA A 169 4.16 -3.42 16.04
C ALA A 169 5.06 -4.40 16.81
N VAL A 170 4.51 -5.56 17.13
CA VAL A 170 5.23 -6.66 17.74
C VAL A 170 5.20 -7.84 16.78
N LEU A 171 6.34 -8.49 16.57
CA LEU A 171 6.41 -9.72 15.77
C LEU A 171 5.56 -10.81 16.44
N ARG A 172 4.77 -11.53 15.64
CA ARG A 172 3.91 -12.61 16.10
C ARG A 172 4.70 -13.90 16.24
#